data_adf1793f459ffed3f29261d6c25c53b2
#
_entry.id   adf1793f459ffed3f29261d6c25c53b2
#
_cell.length_a   1.000
_cell.length_b   1.000
_cell.length_c   1.000
_cell.angle_alpha   90.00
_cell.angle_beta   90.00
_cell.angle_gamma   90.00
#
_symmetry.space_group_name_H-M   'P 1'
#
loop_
_entity.id
_entity.type
_entity.pdbx_description
1 polymer ?
#
loop_
_entity_poly.entity_id
_entity_poly.type
_entity_poly.pdbx_seq_one_letter_code
_entity_poly.pdbx_strand_id
1 'polypeptide(L)'
;LSYAAPFKHLKKFVYPERMKQDAGKYPRMVNEWWKYWNARPALREAISKLKEVLVLTRVSRTLVPVRIKTGSVMSDAVVVFATDSYADQAVLSSSMHQYWAITRGSGMRGDPRYTPSDVFETFPRPQNTDALAAIGKTLDEERREIMMRRQLGLTKLYNLVNDPDISDSSDADVARLR
;
A
#
# COMPACT_ATOMS: atom_id res chain seq x y z
N LEU A 1 1.17 -28.29 17.08
CA LEU A 1 1.64 -27.43 16.00
C LEU A 1 3.11 -27.17 16.22
N SER A 2 3.99 -27.84 15.47
CA SER A 2 5.42 -27.64 15.65
C SER A 2 5.96 -26.57 14.71
N TYR A 3 5.93 -25.34 15.15
CA TYR A 3 6.71 -24.25 14.55
C TYR A 3 8.08 -24.13 15.23
N ALA A 4 8.72 -25.27 15.55
CA ALA A 4 9.95 -25.30 16.34
C ALA A 4 11.10 -24.52 15.69
N ALA A 5 11.31 -24.67 14.38
CA ALA A 5 12.38 -23.98 13.69
C ALA A 5 12.16 -22.45 13.59
N PRO A 6 10.99 -21.92 13.17
CA PRO A 6 10.69 -20.51 13.23
C PRO A 6 10.77 -19.95 14.64
N PHE A 7 10.28 -20.66 15.65
CA PHE A 7 10.33 -20.20 17.05
C PHE A 7 11.78 -20.11 17.56
N LYS A 8 12.63 -21.07 17.23
CA LYS A 8 14.06 -21.02 17.56
C LYS A 8 14.75 -19.82 16.95
N HIS A 9 14.40 -19.49 15.70
CA HIS A 9 14.90 -18.29 15.02
C HIS A 9 14.47 -17.01 15.74
N LEU A 10 13.17 -16.87 16.07
CA LEU A 10 12.66 -15.73 16.84
C LEU A 10 13.33 -15.61 18.19
N LYS A 11 13.51 -16.73 18.90
CA LYS A 11 14.18 -16.74 20.21
C LYS A 11 15.63 -16.27 20.12
N LYS A 12 16.32 -16.60 19.03
CA LYS A 12 17.72 -16.19 18.83
C LYS A 12 17.85 -14.70 18.49
N PHE A 13 16.98 -14.15 17.64
CA PHE A 13 17.16 -12.83 17.04
C PHE A 13 16.19 -11.77 17.58
N VAL A 14 14.97 -12.15 17.93
CA VAL A 14 13.94 -11.20 18.37
C VAL A 14 13.88 -11.07 19.88
N TYR A 15 13.99 -12.18 20.60
CA TYR A 15 13.91 -12.18 22.07
C TYR A 15 14.93 -11.23 22.73
N PRO A 16 16.22 -11.20 22.39
CA PRO A 16 17.17 -10.30 23.03
C PRO A 16 16.82 -8.82 22.82
N GLU A 17 16.31 -8.47 21.66
CA GLU A 17 15.91 -7.09 21.34
C GLU A 17 14.64 -6.68 22.10
N ARG A 18 13.70 -7.62 22.27
CA ARG A 18 12.46 -7.38 23.02
C ARG A 18 12.73 -7.23 24.52
N MET A 19 13.69 -7.97 25.07
CA MET A 19 14.06 -7.88 26.49
C MET A 19 14.79 -6.58 26.86
N LYS A 20 15.26 -5.81 25.90
CA LYS A 20 15.82 -4.46 26.12
C LYS A 20 14.72 -3.40 26.30
N GLN A 21 13.47 -3.73 26.01
CA GLN A 21 12.37 -2.77 26.11
C GLN A 21 11.93 -2.59 27.56
N ASP A 22 11.46 -1.40 27.88
CA ASP A 22 10.87 -1.10 29.18
C ASP A 22 9.52 -1.85 29.32
N ALA A 23 9.49 -2.83 30.21
CA ALA A 23 8.31 -3.65 30.47
C ALA A 23 7.14 -2.85 31.09
N GLY A 24 7.43 -1.75 31.79
CA GLY A 24 6.40 -0.84 32.32
C GLY A 24 5.70 -0.06 31.23
N LYS A 25 6.48 0.41 30.23
CA LYS A 25 5.97 1.18 29.09
C LYS A 25 5.41 0.28 27.96
N TYR A 26 6.03 -0.89 27.77
CA TYR A 26 5.70 -1.80 26.66
C TYR A 26 5.51 -3.25 27.15
N PRO A 27 4.60 -3.52 28.09
CA PRO A 27 4.45 -4.83 28.72
C PRO A 27 4.21 -5.95 27.71
N ARG A 28 3.44 -5.69 26.67
CA ARG A 28 3.13 -6.68 25.62
C ARG A 28 4.36 -7.04 24.79
N MET A 29 5.26 -6.10 24.54
CA MET A 29 6.49 -6.38 23.78
C MET A 29 7.43 -7.32 24.52
N VAL A 30 7.41 -7.30 25.85
CA VAL A 30 8.23 -8.15 26.70
C VAL A 30 7.53 -9.48 26.97
N ASN A 31 6.29 -9.44 27.46
CA ASN A 31 5.54 -10.64 27.89
C ASN A 31 5.09 -11.52 26.71
N GLU A 32 4.81 -10.92 25.57
CA GLU A 32 4.43 -11.59 24.31
C GLU A 32 5.46 -11.35 23.20
N TRP A 33 6.75 -11.39 23.55
CA TRP A 33 7.87 -11.01 22.70
C TRP A 33 7.89 -11.66 21.31
N TRP A 34 7.25 -12.80 21.13
CA TRP A 34 7.14 -13.53 19.85
C TRP A 34 6.01 -13.02 18.96
N LYS A 35 5.15 -12.13 19.46
CA LYS A 35 4.04 -11.56 18.70
C LYS A 35 4.41 -10.21 18.08
N TYR A 36 3.71 -9.86 17.01
CA TYR A 36 3.75 -8.50 16.51
C TYR A 36 3.22 -7.52 17.54
N TRP A 37 3.77 -6.31 17.55
CA TRP A 37 3.38 -5.25 18.50
C TRP A 37 1.87 -4.97 18.48
N ASN A 38 1.30 -4.83 17.27
CA ASN A 38 -0.14 -4.58 17.11
C ASN A 38 -0.76 -5.64 16.20
N ALA A 39 -1.77 -6.35 16.71
CA ALA A 39 -2.50 -7.37 15.95
C ALA A 39 -3.48 -6.77 14.93
N ARG A 40 -3.78 -5.46 15.02
CA ARG A 40 -4.73 -4.73 14.15
C ARG A 40 -6.07 -5.47 13.95
N PRO A 41 -6.83 -5.76 15.04
CA PRO A 41 -8.05 -6.58 14.95
C PRO A 41 -9.09 -5.94 14.02
N ALA A 42 -9.29 -4.62 14.11
CA ALA A 42 -10.23 -3.90 13.25
C ALA A 42 -9.88 -4.02 11.75
N LEU A 43 -8.59 -3.93 11.38
CA LEU A 43 -8.16 -4.15 10.00
C LEU A 43 -8.45 -5.60 9.58
N ARG A 44 -8.10 -6.58 10.42
CA ARG A 44 -8.32 -8.00 10.10
C ARG A 44 -9.80 -8.32 9.92
N GLU A 45 -10.66 -7.72 10.74
CA GLU A 45 -12.12 -7.85 10.61
C GLU A 45 -12.61 -7.22 9.30
N ALA A 46 -12.21 -5.97 9.03
CA ALA A 46 -12.60 -5.24 7.82
C ALA A 46 -12.24 -5.98 6.51
N ILE A 47 -11.07 -6.65 6.48
CA ILE A 47 -10.62 -7.38 5.29
C ILE A 47 -10.96 -8.88 5.29
N SER A 48 -11.62 -9.39 6.32
CA SER A 48 -11.84 -10.83 6.53
C SER A 48 -12.61 -11.52 5.42
N LYS A 49 -13.52 -10.80 4.76
CA LYS A 49 -14.34 -11.30 3.65
C LYS A 49 -13.76 -11.00 2.26
N LEU A 50 -12.68 -10.23 2.21
CA LEU A 50 -12.03 -9.84 0.97
C LEU A 50 -10.90 -10.82 0.62
N LYS A 51 -10.75 -11.14 -0.66
CA LYS A 51 -9.62 -11.95 -1.16
C LYS A 51 -8.39 -11.09 -1.42
N GLU A 52 -8.62 -9.87 -1.81
CA GLU A 52 -7.62 -8.86 -2.13
C GLU A 52 -7.99 -7.52 -1.50
N VAL A 53 -7.01 -6.65 -1.35
CA VAL A 53 -7.18 -5.28 -0.87
C VAL A 53 -6.27 -4.35 -1.64
N LEU A 54 -6.57 -3.06 -1.62
CA LEU A 54 -5.68 -2.04 -2.17
C LEU A 54 -4.71 -1.59 -1.08
N VAL A 55 -3.45 -1.46 -1.44
CA VAL A 55 -2.41 -0.93 -0.54
C VAL A 55 -1.61 0.16 -1.22
N LEU A 56 -1.18 1.11 -0.42
CA LEU A 56 -0.38 2.26 -0.83
C LEU A 56 0.79 2.42 0.14
N THR A 57 1.99 2.67 -0.35
CA THR A 57 3.13 3.02 0.50
C THR A 57 2.86 4.35 1.19
N ARG A 58 2.98 4.37 2.52
CA ARG A 58 2.65 5.56 3.33
C ARG A 58 3.51 6.78 3.00
N VAL A 59 4.77 6.59 2.66
CA VAL A 59 5.69 7.66 2.24
C VAL A 59 6.22 7.31 0.87
N SER A 60 5.83 8.08 -0.14
CA SER A 60 6.24 7.83 -1.52
C SER A 60 5.91 9.04 -2.40
N ARG A 61 6.75 9.31 -3.39
CA ARG A 61 6.41 10.26 -4.47
C ARG A 61 5.30 9.71 -5.38
N THR A 62 5.23 8.39 -5.49
CA THR A 62 4.24 7.70 -6.31
C THR A 62 3.12 7.21 -5.40
N LEU A 63 2.03 7.97 -5.32
CA LEU A 63 0.86 7.66 -4.50
C LEU A 63 -0.15 6.81 -5.28
N VAL A 64 0.30 5.67 -5.79
CA VAL A 64 -0.52 4.77 -6.62
C VAL A 64 -0.78 3.47 -5.85
N PRO A 65 -2.06 3.12 -5.60
CA PRO A 65 -2.41 1.87 -4.93
C PRO A 65 -2.17 0.67 -5.82
N VAL A 66 -1.79 -0.43 -5.19
CA VAL A 66 -1.66 -1.74 -5.81
C VAL A 66 -2.56 -2.75 -5.11
N ARG A 67 -3.01 -3.74 -5.86
CA ARG A 67 -3.84 -4.84 -5.35
C ARG A 67 -2.95 -5.96 -4.82
N ILE A 68 -3.23 -6.42 -3.60
CA ILE A 68 -2.52 -7.54 -2.97
C ILE A 68 -3.49 -8.48 -2.26
N LYS A 69 -3.08 -9.75 -2.08
CA LYS A 69 -3.86 -10.75 -1.36
C LYS A 69 -3.91 -10.46 0.14
N THR A 70 -5.08 -10.67 0.77
CA THR A 70 -5.33 -10.42 2.19
C THR A 70 -4.59 -11.32 3.16
N GLY A 71 -4.07 -12.46 2.72
CA GLY A 71 -3.27 -13.39 3.55
C GLY A 71 -1.91 -12.87 3.97
N SER A 72 -1.46 -11.72 3.44
CA SER A 72 -0.18 -11.11 3.77
C SER A 72 -0.26 -10.30 5.07
N VAL A 73 0.86 -10.22 5.80
CA VAL A 73 0.99 -9.34 6.95
C VAL A 73 1.40 -7.95 6.48
N MET A 74 0.53 -6.96 6.74
CA MET A 74 0.76 -5.57 6.36
C MET A 74 1.57 -4.86 7.44
N SER A 75 2.68 -4.21 7.06
CA SER A 75 3.46 -3.37 7.97
C SER A 75 2.78 -1.99 8.14
N ASP A 76 3.31 -1.18 9.06
CA ASP A 76 2.89 0.21 9.24
C ASP A 76 3.42 1.15 8.14
N ALA A 77 4.32 0.66 7.29
CA ALA A 77 4.82 1.39 6.13
C ALA A 77 3.79 1.49 4.98
N VAL A 78 2.68 0.75 5.08
CA VAL A 78 1.61 0.80 4.08
C VAL A 78 0.28 1.24 4.68
N VAL A 79 -0.51 1.93 3.87
CA VAL A 79 -1.94 2.20 4.09
C VAL A 79 -2.71 1.10 3.39
N VAL A 80 -3.70 0.54 4.08
CA VAL A 80 -4.56 -0.52 3.55
C VAL A 80 -5.97 0.05 3.39
N PHE A 81 -6.51 -0.04 2.20
CA PHE A 81 -7.91 0.26 1.90
C PHE A 81 -8.67 -1.06 1.87
N ALA A 82 -9.63 -1.21 2.78
CA ALA A 82 -10.43 -2.43 2.91
C ALA A 82 -11.49 -2.55 1.80
N THR A 83 -11.03 -2.59 0.57
CA THR A 83 -11.85 -2.72 -0.64
C THR A 83 -11.12 -3.55 -1.69
N ASP A 84 -11.86 -4.33 -2.46
CA ASP A 84 -11.44 -5.02 -3.68
C ASP A 84 -12.08 -4.43 -4.94
N SER A 85 -12.74 -3.27 -4.81
CA SER A 85 -13.39 -2.58 -5.92
C SER A 85 -12.36 -2.03 -6.92
N TYR A 86 -12.56 -2.33 -8.19
CA TYR A 86 -11.80 -1.72 -9.28
C TYR A 86 -12.16 -0.24 -9.48
N ALA A 87 -13.41 0.16 -9.19
CA ALA A 87 -13.79 1.56 -9.23
C ALA A 87 -13.02 2.38 -8.19
N ASP A 88 -12.88 1.86 -6.95
CA ASP A 88 -12.04 2.49 -5.94
C ASP A 88 -10.58 2.56 -6.37
N GLN A 89 -10.07 1.53 -7.04
CA GLN A 89 -8.71 1.52 -7.57
C GLN A 89 -8.50 2.61 -8.62
N ALA A 90 -9.45 2.79 -9.54
CA ALA A 90 -9.40 3.87 -10.54
C ALA A 90 -9.36 5.24 -9.88
N VAL A 91 -10.28 5.49 -8.95
CA VAL A 91 -10.39 6.75 -8.21
C VAL A 91 -9.11 7.05 -7.43
N LEU A 92 -8.60 6.09 -6.67
CA LEU A 92 -7.40 6.25 -5.85
C LEU A 92 -6.11 6.34 -6.68
N SER A 93 -6.12 5.89 -7.94
CA SER A 93 -4.98 6.00 -8.87
C SER A 93 -5.02 7.29 -9.70
N SER A 94 -6.10 8.06 -9.62
CA SER A 94 -6.28 9.25 -10.43
C SER A 94 -5.33 10.39 -10.04
N SER A 95 -5.00 11.25 -11.01
CA SER A 95 -4.24 12.48 -10.78
C SER A 95 -4.93 13.42 -9.80
N MET A 96 -6.27 13.44 -9.75
CA MET A 96 -7.06 14.22 -8.79
C MET A 96 -6.79 13.76 -7.36
N HIS A 97 -6.81 12.44 -7.11
CA HIS A 97 -6.51 11.89 -5.80
C HIS A 97 -5.03 12.12 -5.42
N GLN A 98 -4.11 11.97 -6.38
CA GLN A 98 -2.70 12.26 -6.15
C GLN A 98 -2.47 13.74 -5.76
N TYR A 99 -3.08 14.66 -6.49
CA TYR A 99 -3.01 16.09 -6.15
C TYR A 99 -3.58 16.38 -4.77
N TRP A 100 -4.73 15.79 -4.44
CA TRP A 100 -5.34 15.92 -3.12
C TRP A 100 -4.42 15.40 -2.02
N ALA A 101 -3.83 14.22 -2.23
CA ALA A 101 -2.94 13.59 -1.27
C ALA A 101 -1.66 14.40 -1.03
N ILE A 102 -1.10 15.02 -2.06
CA ILE A 102 0.06 15.93 -1.94
C ILE A 102 -0.33 17.20 -1.19
N THR A 103 -1.51 17.75 -1.46
CA THR A 103 -1.96 19.03 -0.90
C THR A 103 -2.44 18.88 0.55
N ARG A 104 -3.12 17.79 0.89
CA ARG A 104 -3.73 17.55 2.21
C ARG A 104 -2.92 16.65 3.12
N GLY A 105 -2.04 15.85 2.54
CA GLY A 105 -1.11 15.00 3.30
C GLY A 105 -0.01 15.80 3.98
N SER A 106 0.76 15.11 4.80
CA SER A 106 1.95 15.67 5.42
C SER A 106 3.20 15.34 4.59
N GLY A 107 4.30 16.07 4.84
CA GLY A 107 5.60 15.76 4.23
C GLY A 107 6.51 14.99 5.19
N MET A 108 7.35 14.12 4.66
CA MET A 108 8.44 13.51 5.40
C MET A 108 9.71 13.50 4.54
N ARG A 109 10.71 14.26 4.94
CA ARG A 109 12.00 14.37 4.24
C ARG A 109 11.89 14.76 2.75
N GLY A 110 10.87 15.58 2.42
CA GLY A 110 10.60 16.00 1.04
C GLY A 110 9.70 15.08 0.22
N ASP A 111 9.34 13.90 0.74
CA ASP A 111 8.37 13.02 0.09
C ASP A 111 6.97 13.18 0.72
N PRO A 112 5.89 13.08 -0.08
CA PRO A 112 4.53 13.06 0.44
C PRO A 112 4.30 11.88 1.39
N ARG A 113 3.67 12.17 2.54
CA ARG A 113 3.22 11.16 3.49
C ARG A 113 1.69 11.08 3.46
N TYR A 114 1.19 9.95 3.09
CA TYR A 114 -0.24 9.68 3.06
C TYR A 114 -0.78 9.46 4.48
N THR A 115 -1.62 10.37 4.95
CA THR A 115 -2.34 10.28 6.23
C THR A 115 -3.81 10.00 5.93
N PRO A 116 -4.35 8.80 6.23
CA PRO A 116 -5.73 8.45 5.86
C PRO A 116 -6.79 9.45 6.33
N SER A 117 -6.68 9.95 7.57
CA SER A 117 -7.62 10.94 8.13
C SER A 117 -7.64 12.25 7.34
N ASP A 118 -6.49 12.68 6.83
CA ASP A 118 -6.36 13.98 6.18
C ASP A 118 -6.59 13.89 4.66
N VAL A 119 -6.32 12.73 4.08
CA VAL A 119 -6.38 12.50 2.63
C VAL A 119 -7.60 11.68 2.24
N PHE A 120 -7.72 10.43 2.72
CA PHE A 120 -8.77 9.52 2.27
C PHE A 120 -10.16 9.91 2.77
N GLU A 121 -10.26 10.29 4.05
CA GLU A 121 -11.53 10.66 4.68
C GLU A 121 -12.06 12.01 4.19
N THR A 122 -11.18 12.89 3.69
CA THR A 122 -11.54 14.22 3.21
C THR A 122 -11.64 14.32 1.69
N PHE A 123 -11.21 13.30 0.95
CA PHE A 123 -11.26 13.29 -0.50
C PHE A 123 -12.72 13.16 -0.99
N PRO A 124 -13.20 14.06 -1.84
CA PRO A 124 -14.56 13.99 -2.40
C PRO A 124 -14.62 12.88 -3.45
N ARG A 125 -14.98 11.67 -3.01
CA ARG A 125 -15.05 10.51 -3.89
C ARG A 125 -16.31 10.52 -4.74
N PRO A 126 -16.21 10.25 -6.06
CA PRO A 126 -17.38 10.03 -6.90
C PRO A 126 -18.10 8.74 -6.49
N GLN A 127 -19.33 8.58 -6.93
CA GLN A 127 -20.01 7.30 -6.84
C GLN A 127 -19.33 6.27 -7.74
N ASN A 128 -19.24 5.03 -7.25
CA ASN A 128 -18.72 3.93 -8.04
C ASN A 128 -19.65 3.61 -9.21
N THR A 129 -19.08 3.49 -10.40
CA THR A 129 -19.79 3.16 -11.64
C THR A 129 -19.10 1.98 -12.33
N ASP A 130 -19.83 1.31 -13.21
CA ASP A 130 -19.27 0.23 -14.05
C ASP A 130 -18.14 0.75 -14.94
N ALA A 131 -18.25 1.98 -15.43
CA ALA A 131 -17.20 2.63 -16.21
C ALA A 131 -15.90 2.81 -15.41
N LEU A 132 -15.99 3.30 -14.17
CA LEU A 132 -14.84 3.41 -13.29
C LEU A 132 -14.24 2.03 -12.95
N ALA A 133 -15.09 1.02 -12.74
CA ALA A 133 -14.63 -0.34 -12.50
C ALA A 133 -13.89 -0.92 -13.72
N ALA A 134 -14.39 -0.69 -14.93
CA ALA A 134 -13.72 -1.10 -16.16
C ALA A 134 -12.34 -0.43 -16.32
N ILE A 135 -12.26 0.89 -16.09
CA ILE A 135 -11.00 1.64 -16.15
C ILE A 135 -10.01 1.10 -15.11
N GLY A 136 -10.44 0.91 -13.87
CA GLY A 136 -9.57 0.42 -12.79
C GLY A 136 -9.06 -1.00 -13.05
N LYS A 137 -9.87 -1.86 -13.64
CA LYS A 137 -9.47 -3.20 -14.06
C LYS A 137 -8.42 -3.15 -15.18
N THR A 138 -8.68 -2.39 -16.21
CA THR A 138 -7.74 -2.18 -17.33
C THR A 138 -6.40 -1.65 -16.82
N LEU A 139 -6.42 -0.62 -15.97
CA LEU A 139 -5.20 -0.06 -15.37
C LEU A 139 -4.41 -1.12 -14.58
N ASP A 140 -5.08 -1.95 -13.79
CA ASP A 140 -4.38 -3.00 -13.00
C ASP A 140 -3.75 -4.05 -13.91
N GLU A 141 -4.47 -4.52 -14.93
CA GLU A 141 -4.02 -5.53 -15.87
C GLU A 141 -2.84 -5.03 -16.73
N GLU A 142 -2.96 -3.85 -17.33
CA GLU A 142 -1.93 -3.25 -18.16
C GLU A 142 -0.67 -2.91 -17.36
N ARG A 143 -0.83 -2.29 -16.20
CA ARG A 143 0.30 -1.99 -15.32
C ARG A 143 1.06 -3.25 -14.95
N ARG A 144 0.36 -4.32 -14.59
CA ARG A 144 0.96 -5.61 -14.23
C ARG A 144 1.70 -6.22 -15.42
N GLU A 145 1.08 -6.22 -16.60
CA GLU A 145 1.67 -6.73 -17.83
C GLU A 145 2.97 -5.98 -18.16
N ILE A 146 2.94 -4.65 -18.16
CA ILE A 146 4.09 -3.80 -18.46
C ILE A 146 5.21 -4.02 -17.44
N MET A 147 4.89 -4.06 -16.15
CA MET A 147 5.88 -4.31 -15.08
C MET A 147 6.59 -5.66 -15.28
N MET A 148 5.83 -6.71 -15.59
CA MET A 148 6.37 -8.05 -15.80
C MET A 148 7.23 -8.12 -17.06
N ARG A 149 6.74 -7.59 -18.18
CA ARG A 149 7.43 -7.62 -19.46
C ARG A 149 8.72 -6.79 -19.46
N ARG A 150 8.68 -5.59 -18.85
CA ARG A 150 9.85 -4.68 -18.76
C ARG A 150 10.74 -4.97 -17.55
N GLN A 151 10.38 -5.91 -16.68
CA GLN A 151 11.09 -6.20 -15.42
C GLN A 151 11.28 -4.96 -14.56
N LEU A 152 10.26 -4.09 -14.48
CA LEU A 152 10.28 -2.87 -13.72
C LEU A 152 9.46 -3.00 -12.43
N GLY A 153 9.99 -2.48 -11.33
CA GLY A 153 9.20 -2.23 -10.12
C GLY A 153 8.31 -1.00 -10.28
N LEU A 154 7.27 -0.90 -9.43
CA LEU A 154 6.26 0.15 -9.47
C LEU A 154 6.88 1.57 -9.51
N THR A 155 7.85 1.86 -8.63
CA THR A 155 8.51 3.17 -8.57
C THR A 155 9.21 3.52 -9.89
N LYS A 156 9.95 2.56 -10.46
CA LYS A 156 10.65 2.80 -11.73
C LYS A 156 9.68 3.05 -12.87
N LEU A 157 8.59 2.28 -12.94
CA LEU A 157 7.56 2.46 -13.95
C LEU A 157 6.92 3.85 -13.85
N TYR A 158 6.48 4.24 -12.65
CA TYR A 158 5.82 5.55 -12.48
C TYR A 158 6.78 6.75 -12.53
N ASN A 159 8.07 6.55 -12.34
CA ASN A 159 9.04 7.58 -12.69
C ASN A 159 9.06 7.86 -14.20
N LEU A 160 8.91 6.82 -15.05
CA LEU A 160 8.77 7.01 -16.50
C LEU A 160 7.41 7.63 -16.87
N VAL A 161 6.32 7.19 -16.24
CA VAL A 161 4.97 7.73 -16.49
C VAL A 161 4.89 9.23 -16.16
N ASN A 162 5.55 9.65 -15.09
CA ASN A 162 5.54 11.04 -14.62
C ASN A 162 6.70 11.87 -15.18
N ASP A 163 7.54 11.32 -16.04
CA ASP A 163 8.65 12.02 -16.65
C ASP A 163 8.14 12.93 -17.79
N PRO A 164 8.25 14.26 -17.66
CA PRO A 164 7.77 15.18 -18.70
C PRO A 164 8.57 15.10 -20.00
N ASP A 165 9.80 14.57 -19.97
CA ASP A 165 10.65 14.43 -21.15
C ASP A 165 10.29 13.21 -22.01
N ILE A 166 9.47 12.30 -21.49
CA ILE A 166 8.96 11.15 -22.23
C ILE A 166 7.63 11.50 -22.88
N SER A 167 7.62 11.60 -24.23
CA SER A 167 6.39 11.79 -24.98
C SER A 167 5.64 10.49 -25.20
N ASP A 168 4.32 10.56 -25.37
CA ASP A 168 3.48 9.38 -25.62
C ASP A 168 3.85 8.66 -26.94
N SER A 169 4.40 9.40 -27.90
CA SER A 169 4.91 8.83 -29.15
C SER A 169 6.24 8.08 -29.00
N SER A 170 7.01 8.36 -27.92
CA SER A 170 8.31 7.73 -27.68
C SER A 170 8.23 6.46 -26.85
N ASP A 171 7.22 6.31 -26.02
CA ASP A 171 6.98 5.13 -25.18
C ASP A 171 5.49 4.79 -25.08
N ALA A 172 5.07 3.81 -25.88
CA ALA A 172 3.67 3.38 -25.95
C ALA A 172 3.16 2.80 -24.60
N ASP A 173 4.02 2.21 -23.79
CA ASP A 173 3.64 1.70 -22.45
C ASP A 173 3.36 2.84 -21.49
N VAL A 174 4.17 3.89 -21.56
CA VAL A 174 3.95 5.12 -20.77
C VAL A 174 2.65 5.78 -21.19
N ALA A 175 2.39 5.89 -22.48
CA ALA A 175 1.14 6.46 -23.03
C ALA A 175 -0.11 5.71 -22.55
N ARG A 176 -0.04 4.38 -22.46
CA ARG A 176 -1.16 3.53 -21.96
C ARG A 176 -1.47 3.73 -20.48
N LEU A 177 -0.50 4.20 -19.69
CA LEU A 177 -0.65 4.39 -18.23
C LEU A 177 -0.92 5.84 -17.83
N ARG A 178 -0.90 6.77 -18.78
CA ARG A 178 -1.28 8.18 -18.62
C ARG A 178 -2.76 8.38 -18.85
#